data_3f3ca8625a91c58d5decee3209a4bca2
#
_entry.id   3f3ca8625a91c58d5decee3209a4bca2
#
_cell.length_a   1.000
_cell.length_b   1.000
_cell.length_c   1.000
_cell.angle_alpha   90.00
_cell.angle_beta   90.00
_cell.angle_gamma   90.00
#
_symmetry.space_group_name_H-M   'P 1'
#
loop_
_entity.id
_entity.type
_entity.pdbx_description
1 polymer ?
#
loop_
_entity_poly.entity_id
_entity_poly.type
_entity_poly.pdbx_seq_one_letter_code
_entity_poly.pdbx_strand_id
1 'polypeptide(L)'
;MLQGADYAVMAVYVLLVTVIGWRVSRRAPTADDLFVAGRSLGWGVVGLSLFASNISSTTLIGLPGAAWENGISVANYEWMAALVLVFSAFFIVPRLLRAGVTTVPGWLEQRFDGRLRR
;
A
#
# COMPACT_ATOMS: atom_id res chain seq x y z
N MET A 1 -11.09 -2.48 28.98
CA MET A 1 -11.44 -3.92 28.82
C MET A 1 -12.25 -4.05 27.55
N LEU A 2 -11.90 -5.00 26.68
CA LEU A 2 -12.67 -5.28 25.46
C LEU A 2 -14.05 -5.84 25.88
N GLN A 3 -15.09 -5.31 25.25
CA GLN A 3 -16.47 -5.75 25.47
C GLN A 3 -16.87 -6.79 24.43
N GLY A 4 -17.97 -7.51 24.67
CA GLY A 4 -18.47 -8.51 23.70
C GLY A 4 -18.75 -7.93 22.31
N ALA A 5 -19.14 -6.65 22.22
CA ALA A 5 -19.31 -5.93 20.97
C ALA A 5 -17.99 -5.79 20.18
N ASP A 6 -16.86 -5.57 20.85
CA ASP A 6 -15.57 -5.42 20.20
C ASP A 6 -15.14 -6.72 19.51
N TYR A 7 -15.34 -7.85 20.21
CA TYR A 7 -15.06 -9.18 19.62
C TYR A 7 -15.99 -9.49 18.43
N ALA A 8 -17.24 -9.08 18.49
CA ALA A 8 -18.18 -9.27 17.39
C ALA A 8 -17.74 -8.45 16.15
N VAL A 9 -17.34 -7.19 16.33
CA VAL A 9 -16.85 -6.33 15.23
C VAL A 9 -15.57 -6.92 14.64
N MET A 10 -14.62 -7.36 15.46
CA MET A 10 -13.38 -8.01 15.00
C MET A 10 -13.67 -9.28 14.21
N ALA A 11 -14.57 -10.13 14.71
CA ALA A 11 -14.94 -11.37 14.04
C ALA A 11 -15.61 -11.11 12.69
N VAL A 12 -16.54 -10.16 12.63
CA VAL A 12 -17.21 -9.75 11.37
C VAL A 12 -16.19 -9.21 10.37
N TYR A 13 -15.26 -8.36 10.82
CA TYR A 13 -14.21 -7.82 9.96
C TYR A 13 -13.33 -8.93 9.38
N VAL A 14 -12.82 -9.83 10.23
CA VAL A 14 -11.96 -10.95 9.77
C VAL A 14 -12.72 -11.84 8.80
N LEU A 15 -13.97 -12.14 9.07
CA LEU A 15 -14.81 -12.96 8.19
C LEU A 15 -15.01 -12.28 6.83
N LEU A 16 -15.34 -10.98 6.81
CA LEU A 16 -15.52 -10.22 5.58
C LEU A 16 -14.23 -10.21 4.74
N VAL A 17 -13.08 -9.90 5.35
CA VAL A 17 -11.79 -9.86 4.63
C VAL A 17 -11.44 -11.25 4.08
N THR A 18 -11.65 -12.29 4.88
CA THR A 18 -11.37 -13.68 4.45
C THR A 18 -12.28 -14.10 3.28
N VAL A 19 -13.57 -13.80 3.35
CA VAL A 19 -14.54 -14.12 2.28
C VAL A 19 -14.21 -13.36 1.00
N ILE A 20 -13.88 -12.07 1.11
CA ILE A 20 -13.48 -11.25 -0.05
C ILE A 20 -12.19 -11.80 -0.65
N GLY A 21 -11.17 -12.04 0.17
CA GLY A 21 -9.88 -12.59 -0.28
C GLY A 21 -10.03 -13.94 -0.98
N TRP A 22 -10.81 -14.85 -0.41
CA TRP A 22 -11.10 -16.15 -1.01
C TRP A 22 -11.84 -16.04 -2.35
N ARG A 23 -12.81 -15.10 -2.43
CA ARG A 23 -13.57 -14.86 -3.65
C ARG A 23 -12.71 -14.27 -4.77
N VAL A 24 -11.82 -13.34 -4.42
CA VAL A 24 -10.87 -12.72 -5.37
C VAL A 24 -9.82 -13.72 -5.82
N SER A 25 -9.24 -14.50 -4.90
CA SER A 25 -8.23 -15.52 -5.19
C SER A 25 -8.73 -16.58 -6.18
N ARG A 26 -9.99 -16.96 -6.10
CA ARG A 26 -10.60 -17.90 -7.04
C ARG A 26 -10.74 -17.36 -8.48
N ARG A 27 -10.65 -16.05 -8.67
CA ARG A 27 -10.74 -15.39 -9.97
C ARG A 27 -9.39 -15.05 -10.59
N ALA A 28 -8.29 -15.26 -9.86
CA ALA A 28 -6.94 -14.99 -10.31
C ALA A 28 -6.24 -16.32 -10.71
N PRO A 29 -6.27 -16.73 -11.99
CA PRO A 29 -5.73 -18.02 -12.43
C PRO A 29 -4.20 -18.06 -12.42
N THR A 30 -3.52 -16.92 -12.46
CA THR A 30 -2.06 -16.84 -12.48
C THR A 30 -1.51 -16.01 -11.32
N ALA A 31 -0.23 -16.26 -10.96
CA ALA A 31 0.47 -15.47 -9.94
C ALA A 31 0.57 -13.98 -10.34
N ASP A 32 0.78 -13.70 -11.64
CA ASP A 32 0.82 -12.33 -12.15
C ASP A 32 -0.53 -11.63 -12.00
N ASP A 33 -1.63 -12.32 -12.25
CA ASP A 33 -2.98 -11.77 -12.03
C ASP A 33 -3.22 -11.46 -10.55
N LEU A 34 -2.67 -12.27 -9.65
CA LEU A 34 -2.78 -12.07 -8.21
C LEU A 34 -2.00 -10.83 -7.75
N PHE A 35 -0.76 -10.65 -8.24
CA PHE A 35 0.11 -9.55 -7.81
C PHE A 35 -0.20 -8.21 -8.46
N VAL A 36 -0.64 -8.20 -9.72
CA VAL A 36 -0.94 -6.97 -10.46
C VAL A 36 -2.44 -6.80 -10.74
N ALA A 37 -3.30 -7.65 -10.16
CA ALA A 37 -4.75 -7.65 -10.34
C ALA A 37 -5.17 -7.57 -11.83
N GLY A 38 -4.46 -8.28 -12.69
CA GLY A 38 -4.67 -8.26 -14.14
C GLY A 38 -4.50 -6.86 -14.76
N ARG A 39 -3.86 -5.91 -14.08
CA ARG A 39 -3.72 -4.49 -14.48
C ARG A 39 -5.06 -3.78 -14.73
N SER A 40 -6.15 -4.28 -14.13
CA SER A 40 -7.52 -3.79 -14.34
C SER A 40 -8.03 -2.86 -13.24
N LEU A 41 -7.21 -2.58 -12.21
CA LEU A 41 -7.62 -1.71 -11.11
C LEU A 41 -7.75 -0.26 -11.55
N GLY A 42 -8.92 0.31 -11.31
CA GLY A 42 -9.16 1.73 -11.51
C GLY A 42 -8.39 2.60 -10.52
N TRP A 43 -8.12 3.84 -10.90
CA TRP A 43 -7.37 4.81 -10.09
C TRP A 43 -7.92 4.98 -8.67
N GLY A 44 -9.25 4.93 -8.50
CA GLY A 44 -9.87 5.07 -7.18
C GLY A 44 -9.55 3.91 -6.24
N VAL A 45 -9.56 2.66 -6.75
CA VAL A 45 -9.20 1.47 -5.95
C VAL A 45 -7.72 1.51 -5.56
N VAL A 46 -6.84 1.88 -6.49
CA VAL A 46 -5.41 2.04 -6.22
C VAL A 46 -5.17 3.13 -5.18
N GLY A 47 -5.82 4.29 -5.32
CA GLY A 47 -5.72 5.40 -4.38
C GLY A 47 -6.18 5.02 -2.97
N LEU A 48 -7.34 4.37 -2.83
CA LEU A 48 -7.85 3.89 -1.55
C LEU A 48 -6.94 2.83 -0.92
N SER A 49 -6.39 1.92 -1.73
CA SER A 49 -5.46 0.90 -1.24
C SER A 49 -4.17 1.51 -0.71
N LEU A 50 -3.59 2.48 -1.43
CA LEU A 50 -2.42 3.22 -0.97
C LEU A 50 -2.71 4.00 0.31
N PHE A 51 -3.85 4.68 0.37
CA PHE A 51 -4.28 5.39 1.56
C PHE A 51 -4.42 4.45 2.76
N ALA A 52 -5.14 3.33 2.60
CA ALA A 52 -5.32 2.34 3.66
C ALA A 52 -3.98 1.73 4.13
N SER A 53 -3.02 1.52 3.22
CA SER A 53 -1.70 0.98 3.56
C SER A 53 -0.83 1.96 4.34
N ASN A 54 -1.08 3.26 4.22
CA ASN A 54 -0.35 4.30 4.95
C ASN A 54 -0.94 4.58 6.34
N ILE A 55 -2.22 4.26 6.56
CA ILE A 55 -2.85 4.43 7.88
C ILE A 55 -2.45 3.27 8.80
N SER A 56 -1.77 3.60 9.88
CA SER A 56 -1.36 2.65 10.90
C SER A 56 -1.68 3.18 12.30
N SER A 57 -1.45 2.37 13.32
CA SER A 57 -1.54 2.81 14.72
C SER A 57 -0.56 3.96 15.02
N THR A 58 0.60 3.99 14.36
CA THR A 58 1.57 5.09 14.47
C THR A 58 0.98 6.39 13.93
N THR A 59 0.28 6.34 12.79
CA THR A 59 -0.36 7.53 12.20
C THR A 59 -1.53 8.04 13.06
N LEU A 60 -2.35 7.13 13.61
CA LEU A 60 -3.56 7.51 14.35
C LEU A 60 -3.30 7.89 15.80
N ILE A 61 -2.33 7.28 16.45
CA ILE A 61 -2.05 7.46 17.89
C ILE A 61 -0.67 8.08 18.10
N GLY A 62 0.34 7.57 17.39
CA GLY A 62 1.73 7.98 17.58
C GLY A 62 2.00 9.42 17.15
N LEU A 63 1.54 9.84 15.97
CA LEU A 63 1.74 11.21 15.49
C LEU A 63 0.99 12.25 16.34
N PRO A 64 -0.29 12.08 16.72
CA PRO A 64 -0.95 12.96 17.65
C PRO A 64 -0.26 13.03 19.02
N GLY A 65 0.21 11.90 19.55
CA GLY A 65 0.98 11.86 20.80
C GLY A 65 2.29 12.64 20.69
N ALA A 66 3.06 12.40 19.63
CA ALA A 66 4.30 13.13 19.38
C ALA A 66 4.07 14.62 19.12
N ALA A 67 2.96 15.00 18.48
CA ALA A 67 2.59 16.40 18.24
C ALA A 67 2.22 17.12 19.54
N TRP A 68 1.70 16.43 20.53
CA TRP A 68 1.45 16.99 21.86
C TRP A 68 2.74 17.46 22.53
N GLU A 69 3.83 16.70 22.36
CA GLU A 69 5.14 17.02 22.96
C GLU A 69 5.97 17.99 22.11
N ASN A 70 5.97 17.81 20.78
CA ASN A 70 6.88 18.50 19.86
C ASN A 70 6.20 19.52 18.94
N GLY A 71 4.90 19.69 19.09
CA GLY A 71 4.13 20.66 18.31
C GLY A 71 3.95 20.25 16.84
N ILE A 72 3.59 21.22 16.00
CA ILE A 72 3.24 21.02 14.59
C ILE A 72 4.42 20.50 13.71
N SER A 73 5.64 20.60 14.19
CA SER A 73 6.84 20.12 13.46
C SER A 73 6.76 18.64 13.09
N VAL A 74 6.01 17.85 13.86
CA VAL A 74 5.77 16.43 13.57
C VAL A 74 5.03 16.22 12.25
N ALA A 75 4.19 17.16 11.82
CA ALA A 75 3.48 17.10 10.54
C ALA A 75 4.41 17.12 9.32
N ASN A 76 5.67 17.56 9.47
CA ASN A 76 6.65 17.55 8.38
C ASN A 76 6.89 16.14 7.81
N TYR A 77 6.78 15.10 8.61
CA TYR A 77 6.90 13.71 8.13
C TYR A 77 5.86 13.39 7.06
N GLU A 78 4.60 13.71 7.34
CA GLU A 78 3.50 13.46 6.41
C GLU A 78 3.57 14.37 5.17
N TRP A 79 3.92 15.63 5.35
CA TRP A 79 4.03 16.57 4.24
C TRP A 79 5.17 16.21 3.28
N MET A 80 6.33 15.82 3.81
CA MET A 80 7.45 15.36 2.99
C MET A 80 7.13 14.06 2.27
N ALA A 81 6.45 13.12 2.93
CA ALA A 81 5.99 11.89 2.31
C ALA A 81 5.03 12.16 1.15
N ALA A 82 4.07 13.08 1.32
CA ALA A 82 3.13 13.48 0.27
C ALA A 82 3.86 14.06 -0.96
N LEU A 83 4.83 14.95 -0.76
CA LEU A 83 5.64 15.51 -1.85
C LEU A 83 6.43 14.43 -2.60
N VAL A 84 7.06 13.51 -1.88
CA VAL A 84 7.81 12.39 -2.47
C VAL A 84 6.88 11.46 -3.25
N LEU A 85 5.68 11.18 -2.75
CA LEU A 85 4.70 10.36 -3.45
C LEU A 85 4.21 11.02 -4.75
N VAL A 86 3.93 12.32 -4.72
CA VAL A 86 3.55 13.09 -5.91
C VAL A 86 4.68 13.08 -6.94
N PHE A 87 5.92 13.34 -6.52
CA PHE A 87 7.07 13.25 -7.40
C PHE A 87 7.23 11.85 -8.00
N SER A 88 7.11 10.82 -7.19
CA SER A 88 7.19 9.43 -7.63
C SER A 88 6.09 9.09 -8.65
N ALA A 89 4.87 9.55 -8.44
CA ALA A 89 3.75 9.31 -9.34
C ALA A 89 3.97 9.91 -10.73
N PHE A 90 4.60 11.09 -10.83
CA PHE A 90 4.84 11.74 -12.12
C PHE A 90 6.14 11.29 -12.80
N PHE A 91 7.17 10.97 -12.04
CA PHE A 91 8.51 10.73 -12.59
C PHE A 91 8.93 9.26 -12.55
N ILE A 92 8.66 8.54 -11.48
CA ILE A 92 9.14 7.16 -11.29
C ILE A 92 8.15 6.15 -11.84
N VAL A 93 6.88 6.23 -11.41
CA VAL A 93 5.85 5.25 -11.78
C VAL A 93 5.65 5.14 -13.29
N PRO A 94 5.58 6.23 -14.08
CA PRO A 94 5.43 6.11 -15.54
C PRO A 94 6.60 5.40 -16.22
N ARG A 95 7.82 5.57 -15.69
CA ARG A 95 9.00 4.86 -16.21
C ARG A 95 8.95 3.36 -15.94
N LEU A 96 8.53 2.97 -14.75
CA LEU A 96 8.35 1.56 -14.37
C LEU A 96 7.25 0.90 -15.19
N LEU A 97 6.13 1.58 -15.37
CA LEU A 97 5.00 1.08 -16.18
C LEU A 97 5.39 0.89 -17.65
N ARG A 98 6.16 1.81 -18.22
CA ARG A 98 6.66 1.68 -19.60
C ARG A 98 7.67 0.56 -19.76
N ALA A 99 8.46 0.26 -18.75
CA ALA A 99 9.39 -0.86 -18.74
C ALA A 99 8.71 -2.23 -18.65
N GLY A 100 7.40 -2.27 -18.33
CA GLY A 100 6.63 -3.52 -18.26
C GLY A 100 7.01 -4.44 -17.10
N VAL A 101 7.83 -3.97 -16.16
CA VAL A 101 8.29 -4.76 -15.01
C VAL A 101 7.35 -4.61 -13.82
N THR A 102 7.21 -5.70 -13.05
CA THR A 102 6.36 -5.74 -11.86
C THR A 102 7.10 -5.36 -10.58
N THR A 103 8.44 -5.38 -10.61
CA THR A 103 9.27 -5.11 -9.43
C THR A 103 10.43 -4.19 -9.75
N VAL A 104 10.85 -3.38 -8.77
CA VAL A 104 12.03 -2.50 -8.89
C VAL A 104 13.32 -3.29 -9.15
N PRO A 105 13.59 -4.43 -8.47
CA PRO A 105 14.75 -5.27 -8.82
C PRO A 105 14.75 -5.75 -10.27
N GLY A 106 13.60 -6.12 -10.82
CA GLY A 106 13.46 -6.52 -12.24
C GLY A 106 13.76 -5.36 -13.20
N TRP A 107 13.39 -4.13 -12.85
CA TRP A 107 13.74 -2.95 -13.62
C TRP A 107 15.24 -2.66 -13.61
N LEU A 108 15.89 -2.82 -12.45
CA LEU A 108 17.35 -2.65 -12.33
C LEU A 108 18.11 -3.72 -13.13
N GLU A 109 17.64 -4.97 -13.13
CA GLU A 109 18.20 -6.05 -13.91
C GLU A 109 18.17 -5.74 -15.42
N GLN A 110 17.06 -5.22 -15.93
CA GLN A 110 16.94 -4.82 -17.34
C GLN A 110 17.87 -3.66 -17.72
N ARG A 111 18.16 -2.78 -16.78
CA ARG A 111 18.91 -1.54 -17.06
C ARG A 111 20.43 -1.69 -16.86
N PHE A 112 20.87 -2.53 -15.94
CA PHE A 112 22.28 -2.63 -15.54
C PHE A 112 22.84 -4.04 -15.76
N ASP A 113 22.57 -4.98 -14.89
CA ASP A 113 23.08 -6.37 -14.98
C ASP A 113 22.28 -7.29 -14.03
N GLY A 114 22.22 -8.59 -14.39
CA GLY A 114 21.56 -9.63 -13.60
C GLY A 114 22.16 -9.87 -12.19
N ARG A 115 23.33 -9.30 -11.89
CA ARG A 115 23.93 -9.35 -10.55
C ARG A 115 23.17 -8.55 -9.50
N LEU A 116 22.40 -7.54 -9.92
CA LEU A 116 21.63 -6.65 -9.02
C LEU A 116 20.34 -7.28 -8.50
N ARG A 117 19.93 -8.44 -9.00
CA ARG A 117 18.77 -9.19 -8.54
C ARG A 117 19.07 -10.12 -7.36
N ARG A 118 20.33 -10.41 -7.09
CA ARG A 118 20.77 -11.24 -5.97
C ARG A 118 20.92 -10.39 -4.72
#